data_d0429939fae76ba87f09b703e6bca40f
#
_entry.id   d0429939fae76ba87f09b703e6bca40f
#
_cell.length_a   1.000
_cell.length_b   1.000
_cell.length_c   1.000
_cell.angle_alpha   90.00
_cell.angle_beta   90.00
_cell.angle_gamma   90.00
#
_symmetry.space_group_name_H-M   'P 1'
#
loop_
_entity.id
_entity.type
_entity.pdbx_description
1 polymer ?
#
loop_
_entity_poly.entity_id
_entity_poly.type
_entity_poly.pdbx_seq_one_letter_code
_entity_poly.pdbx_strand_id
1 'polypeptide(L)'
;STSRLHELFVNLIGVTPKEWKEKGKDVLITYGFGQTPFGEALIGFTDKGVCYLGFIDENKNEIFNRFNELWENANLYHNQEAANKYLENIFIKNKKYSLFVKGTNLQVNVWKALLNLPNGIVATYQDIANYLDKPKAVRAIASAIGRNHIGYLIPCHRVIAKSGAMSGYRW
;
A
#
# COMPACT_ATOMS: atom_id res chain seq x y z
N SER A 1 -16.99 -4.21 15.06
CA SER A 1 -15.57 -4.06 15.40
C SER A 1 -14.92 -3.05 14.50
N THR A 2 -13.82 -2.46 14.97
CA THR A 2 -13.01 -1.49 14.19
C THR A 2 -12.46 -2.08 12.89
N SER A 3 -12.19 -3.40 12.83
CA SER A 3 -11.75 -4.07 11.61
C SER A 3 -12.85 -4.12 10.55
N ARG A 4 -14.09 -4.36 10.92
CA ARG A 4 -15.22 -4.31 9.98
C ARG A 4 -15.48 -2.91 9.46
N LEU A 5 -15.30 -1.89 10.29
CA LEU A 5 -15.38 -0.50 9.87
C LEU A 5 -14.27 -0.19 8.86
N HIS A 6 -13.07 -0.69 9.09
CA HIS A 6 -11.94 -0.54 8.15
C HIS A 6 -12.24 -1.23 6.82
N GLU A 7 -12.74 -2.46 6.84
CA GLU A 7 -13.16 -3.21 5.65
C GLU A 7 -14.24 -2.47 4.86
N LEU A 8 -15.18 -1.83 5.54
CA LEU A 8 -16.25 -1.05 4.91
C LEU A 8 -15.76 0.22 4.22
N PHE A 9 -14.58 0.72 4.61
CA PHE A 9 -14.06 2.00 4.13
C PHE A 9 -12.89 1.88 3.15
N VAL A 10 -12.34 0.68 2.98
CA VAL A 10 -11.21 0.44 2.08
C VAL A 10 -11.64 -0.47 0.94
N ASN A 11 -11.44 0.00 -0.27
CA ASN A 11 -11.67 -0.78 -1.48
C ASN A 11 -10.35 -0.91 -2.25
N LEU A 12 -9.96 -2.15 -2.52
CA LEU A 12 -8.73 -2.45 -3.24
C LEU A 12 -9.04 -2.71 -4.72
N ILE A 13 -8.53 -1.84 -5.59
CA ILE A 13 -8.69 -1.94 -7.04
C ILE A 13 -7.32 -2.26 -7.63
N GLY A 14 -7.21 -3.40 -8.29
CA GLY A 14 -5.99 -3.77 -9.02
C GLY A 14 -5.91 -3.06 -10.37
N VAL A 15 -4.69 -2.77 -10.84
CA VAL A 15 -4.47 -2.32 -12.22
C VAL A 15 -4.85 -3.43 -13.19
N THR A 16 -5.39 -3.04 -14.33
CA THR A 16 -5.69 -3.99 -15.40
C THR A 16 -4.40 -4.57 -16.00
N PRO A 17 -4.46 -5.76 -16.62
CA PRO A 17 -3.30 -6.32 -17.31
C PRO A 17 -2.68 -5.38 -18.35
N LYS A 18 -3.50 -4.58 -19.03
CA LYS A 18 -3.02 -3.57 -19.97
C LYS A 18 -2.23 -2.47 -19.27
N GLU A 19 -2.79 -1.89 -18.23
CA GLU A 19 -2.12 -0.85 -17.41
C GLU A 19 -0.82 -1.37 -16.80
N TRP A 20 -0.80 -2.63 -16.38
CA TRP A 20 0.40 -3.29 -15.86
C TRP A 20 1.50 -3.37 -16.93
N LYS A 21 1.16 -3.90 -18.11
CA LYS A 21 2.10 -4.06 -19.22
C LYS A 21 2.68 -2.73 -19.69
N GLU A 22 1.88 -1.68 -19.67
CA GLU A 22 2.25 -0.33 -20.08
C GLU A 22 2.85 0.51 -18.96
N LYS A 23 3.07 -0.08 -17.77
CA LYS A 23 3.64 0.58 -16.58
C LYS A 23 2.95 1.90 -16.21
N GLY A 24 1.63 1.92 -16.33
CA GLY A 24 0.82 3.08 -15.97
C GLY A 24 0.65 4.10 -17.08
N LYS A 25 0.97 3.77 -18.32
CA LYS A 25 0.68 4.63 -19.47
C LYS A 25 -0.80 5.06 -19.43
N ASP A 26 -1.04 6.34 -19.68
CA ASP A 26 -2.36 6.99 -19.63
C ASP A 26 -3.01 7.06 -18.24
N VAL A 27 -2.29 6.66 -17.18
CA VAL A 27 -2.74 6.88 -15.80
C VAL A 27 -2.28 8.25 -15.34
N LEU A 28 -3.21 9.07 -14.87
CA LEU A 28 -2.88 10.37 -14.25
C LEU A 28 -2.80 10.19 -12.74
N ILE A 29 -1.64 10.49 -12.17
CA ILE A 29 -1.38 10.41 -10.73
C ILE A 29 -1.09 11.81 -10.19
N THR A 30 -1.90 12.25 -9.25
CA THR A 30 -1.62 13.44 -8.46
C THR A 30 -0.78 13.05 -7.25
N TYR A 31 0.26 13.81 -6.94
CA TYR A 31 1.12 13.51 -5.81
C TYR A 31 1.59 14.75 -5.07
N GLY A 32 2.05 14.54 -3.86
CA GLY A 32 2.70 15.57 -3.03
C GLY A 32 3.23 14.97 -1.74
N PHE A 33 4.06 15.76 -1.06
CA PHE A 33 4.58 15.42 0.26
C PHE A 33 3.71 16.09 1.32
N GLY A 34 3.37 15.40 2.38
CA GLY A 34 2.58 15.97 3.44
C GLY A 34 2.78 15.29 4.78
N GLN A 35 2.27 15.91 5.83
CA GLN A 35 2.39 15.37 7.19
C GLN A 35 1.30 14.36 7.48
N THR A 36 1.66 13.30 8.21
CA THR A 36 0.77 12.31 8.77
C THR A 36 1.04 12.18 10.27
N PRO A 37 0.19 11.49 11.04
CA PRO A 37 0.49 11.17 12.44
C PRO A 37 1.78 10.36 12.62
N PHE A 38 2.28 9.73 11.56
CA PHE A 38 3.48 8.88 11.56
C PHE A 38 4.69 9.55 10.91
N GLY A 39 4.61 10.84 10.59
CA GLY A 39 5.66 11.61 9.95
C GLY A 39 5.32 12.05 8.54
N GLU A 40 6.30 12.64 7.87
CA GLU A 40 6.14 13.13 6.51
C GLU A 40 6.08 11.95 5.53
N ALA A 41 5.19 12.04 4.55
CA ALA A 41 4.99 11.00 3.55
C ALA A 41 4.81 11.59 2.15
N LEU A 42 5.19 10.80 1.14
CA LEU A 42 4.79 11.01 -0.25
C LEU A 42 3.51 10.22 -0.50
N ILE A 43 2.46 10.90 -0.90
CA ILE A 43 1.23 10.28 -1.36
C ILE A 43 1.06 10.47 -2.86
N GLY A 44 0.66 9.40 -3.54
CA GLY A 44 0.18 9.41 -4.92
C GLY A 44 -1.23 8.86 -4.97
N PHE A 45 -2.10 9.48 -5.75
CA PHE A 45 -3.48 9.05 -5.88
C PHE A 45 -4.06 9.36 -7.25
N THR A 46 -5.06 8.59 -7.62
CA THR A 46 -5.83 8.74 -8.86
C THR A 46 -7.32 8.89 -8.50
N ASP A 47 -8.16 9.03 -9.50
CA ASP A 47 -9.62 8.93 -9.35
C ASP A 47 -10.08 7.56 -8.82
N LYS A 48 -9.25 6.53 -8.98
CA LYS A 48 -9.52 5.17 -8.48
C LYS A 48 -9.04 4.93 -7.05
N GLY A 49 -8.17 5.78 -6.51
CA GLY A 49 -7.69 5.68 -5.13
C GLY A 49 -6.20 5.95 -4.95
N VAL A 50 -5.73 5.70 -3.74
CA VAL A 50 -4.32 5.83 -3.37
C VAL A 50 -3.51 4.76 -4.09
N CYS A 51 -2.49 5.18 -4.82
CA CYS A 51 -1.62 4.27 -5.57
C CYS A 51 -0.17 4.24 -5.04
N TYR A 52 0.17 5.11 -4.12
CA TYR A 52 1.46 5.13 -3.44
C TYR A 52 1.35 5.85 -2.10
N LEU A 53 1.99 5.32 -1.09
CA LEU A 53 2.22 6.01 0.18
C LEU A 53 3.55 5.53 0.75
N GLY A 54 4.53 6.43 0.77
CA GLY A 54 5.86 6.15 1.30
C GLY A 54 6.24 7.17 2.35
N PHE A 55 6.65 6.70 3.53
CA PHE A 55 7.11 7.57 4.61
C PHE A 55 8.57 7.96 4.37
N ILE A 56 8.86 9.23 4.64
CA ILE A 56 10.19 9.79 4.45
C ILE A 56 10.97 9.57 5.73
N ASP A 57 12.03 8.81 5.59
CA ASP A 57 12.98 8.53 6.64
C ASP A 57 14.05 9.62 6.69
N GLU A 58 14.95 9.62 5.72
CA GLU A 58 16.04 10.60 5.63
C GLU A 58 16.13 11.30 4.27
N ASN A 59 15.61 10.67 3.21
CA ASN A 59 15.85 11.12 1.84
C ASN A 59 14.58 11.14 0.97
N LYS A 60 14.05 12.33 0.75
CA LYS A 60 12.89 12.55 -0.14
C LYS A 60 13.11 12.06 -1.56
N ASN A 61 14.32 12.20 -2.08
CA ASN A 61 14.64 11.80 -3.46
C ASN A 61 14.55 10.28 -3.64
N GLU A 62 14.94 9.51 -2.65
CA GLU A 62 14.87 8.05 -2.71
C GLU A 62 13.41 7.59 -2.80
N ILE A 63 12.53 8.14 -1.98
CA ILE A 63 11.10 7.83 -1.98
C ILE A 63 10.47 8.25 -3.31
N PHE A 64 10.79 9.44 -3.80
CA PHE A 64 10.29 9.90 -5.09
C PHE A 64 10.75 9.00 -6.25
N ASN A 65 12.01 8.58 -6.24
CA ASN A 65 12.54 7.67 -7.27
C ASN A 65 11.82 6.33 -7.28
N ARG A 66 11.53 5.75 -6.11
CA ARG A 66 10.76 4.51 -6.00
C ARG A 66 9.35 4.67 -6.56
N PHE A 67 8.70 5.76 -6.22
CA PHE A 67 7.38 6.11 -6.76
C PHE A 67 7.42 6.25 -8.29
N ASN A 68 8.38 7.00 -8.80
CA ASN A 68 8.55 7.24 -10.22
C ASN A 68 8.87 5.94 -11.01
N GLU A 69 9.69 5.06 -10.45
CA GLU A 69 9.99 3.76 -11.05
C GLU A 69 8.76 2.86 -11.12
N LEU A 70 7.97 2.82 -10.05
CA LEU A 70 6.75 2.01 -10.00
C LEU A 70 5.75 2.44 -11.07
N TRP A 71 5.60 3.73 -11.28
CA TRP A 71 4.65 4.33 -12.21
C TRP A 71 5.36 5.05 -13.36
N GLU A 72 6.39 4.41 -13.91
CA GLU A 72 7.34 4.99 -14.87
C GLU A 72 6.68 5.69 -16.05
N ASN A 73 5.60 5.15 -16.59
CA ASN A 73 4.92 5.71 -17.76
C ASN A 73 3.64 6.49 -17.42
N ALA A 74 3.34 6.67 -16.15
CA ALA A 74 2.20 7.47 -15.73
C ALA A 74 2.48 8.97 -15.89
N ASN A 75 1.40 9.74 -16.01
CA ASN A 75 1.48 11.20 -15.97
C ASN A 75 1.42 11.64 -14.51
N LEU A 76 2.53 12.15 -13.99
CA LEU A 76 2.65 12.60 -12.61
C LEU A 76 2.38 14.10 -12.52
N TYR A 77 1.42 14.47 -11.70
CA TYR A 77 1.04 15.87 -11.47
C TYR A 77 1.24 16.23 -10.00
N HIS A 78 2.16 17.17 -9.75
CA HIS A 78 2.39 17.65 -8.40
C HIS A 78 1.32 18.66 -7.98
N ASN A 79 0.63 18.36 -6.87
CA ASN A 79 -0.34 19.26 -6.26
C ASN A 79 -0.28 19.13 -4.74
N GLN A 80 0.45 20.02 -4.11
CA GLN A 80 0.68 19.99 -2.67
C GLN A 80 -0.60 20.18 -1.86
N GLU A 81 -1.47 21.06 -2.30
CA GLU A 81 -2.75 21.32 -1.61
C GLU A 81 -3.66 20.10 -1.65
N ALA A 82 -3.79 19.47 -2.81
CA ALA A 82 -4.58 18.25 -2.96
C ALA A 82 -4.01 17.09 -2.14
N ALA A 83 -2.68 16.94 -2.10
CA ALA A 83 -2.01 15.94 -1.29
C ALA A 83 -2.28 16.13 0.20
N ASN A 84 -2.14 17.35 0.71
CA ASN A 84 -2.44 17.68 2.11
C ASN A 84 -3.89 17.36 2.47
N LYS A 85 -4.82 17.72 1.62
CA LYS A 85 -6.25 17.45 1.81
C LYS A 85 -6.54 15.94 1.82
N TYR A 86 -5.91 15.21 0.93
CA TYR A 86 -6.11 13.76 0.83
C TYR A 86 -5.58 13.05 2.09
N LEU A 87 -4.39 13.42 2.54
CA LEU A 87 -3.81 12.89 3.79
C LEU A 87 -4.64 13.24 5.02
N GLU A 88 -5.12 14.47 5.11
CA GLU A 88 -6.03 14.89 6.18
C GLU A 88 -7.32 14.06 6.17
N ASN A 89 -7.90 13.85 5.01
CA ASN A 89 -9.13 13.06 4.87
C ASN A 89 -8.94 11.61 5.36
N ILE A 90 -7.79 11.00 5.04
CA ILE A 90 -7.49 9.62 5.45
C ILE A 90 -7.17 9.55 6.95
N PHE A 91 -6.20 10.34 7.41
CA PHE A 91 -5.59 10.14 8.73
C PHE A 91 -6.27 10.92 9.86
N ILE A 92 -6.92 12.02 9.54
CA ILE A 92 -7.56 12.88 10.55
C ILE A 92 -9.08 12.74 10.53
N LYS A 93 -9.68 12.86 9.35
CA LYS A 93 -11.13 12.83 9.19
C LYS A 93 -11.70 11.43 9.01
N ASN A 94 -10.86 10.43 8.88
CA ASN A 94 -11.23 9.02 8.67
C ASN A 94 -12.29 8.84 7.55
N LYS A 95 -12.14 9.60 6.47
CA LYS A 95 -13.03 9.47 5.32
C LYS A 95 -12.72 8.18 4.55
N LYS A 96 -13.72 7.67 3.85
CA LYS A 96 -13.57 6.55 2.93
C LYS A 96 -12.52 6.83 1.88
N TYR A 97 -11.72 5.82 1.57
CA TYR A 97 -10.76 5.86 0.48
C TYR A 97 -10.68 4.50 -0.19
N SER A 98 -10.18 4.50 -1.41
CA SER A 98 -9.88 3.28 -2.14
C SER A 98 -8.37 3.18 -2.34
N LEU A 99 -7.89 1.97 -2.58
CA LEU A 99 -6.49 1.68 -2.91
C LEU A 99 -6.42 1.20 -4.36
N PHE A 100 -5.58 1.83 -5.16
CA PHE A 100 -5.33 1.46 -6.53
C PHE A 100 -3.92 0.87 -6.64
N VAL A 101 -3.83 -0.45 -6.69
CA VAL A 101 -2.57 -1.18 -6.55
C VAL A 101 -2.11 -1.78 -7.86
N LYS A 102 -0.80 -1.90 -7.99
CA LYS A 102 -0.11 -2.54 -9.09
C LYS A 102 0.62 -3.78 -8.56
N GLY A 103 0.21 -4.94 -9.00
CA GLY A 103 0.79 -6.19 -8.54
C GLY A 103 0.30 -7.41 -9.31
N THR A 104 0.99 -8.51 -9.16
CA THR A 104 0.55 -9.83 -9.65
C THR A 104 -0.71 -10.27 -8.89
N ASN A 105 -1.39 -11.29 -9.40
CA ASN A 105 -2.56 -11.85 -8.70
C ASN A 105 -2.21 -12.30 -7.28
N LEU A 106 -1.07 -12.94 -7.11
CA LEU A 106 -0.61 -13.35 -5.77
C LEU A 106 -0.38 -12.14 -4.86
N GLN A 107 0.32 -11.12 -5.34
CA GLN A 107 0.57 -9.90 -4.57
C GLN A 107 -0.74 -9.23 -4.14
N VAL A 108 -1.67 -9.04 -5.07
CA VAL A 108 -2.98 -8.44 -4.78
C VAL A 108 -3.75 -9.26 -3.75
N ASN A 109 -3.75 -10.58 -3.86
CA ASN A 109 -4.41 -11.45 -2.90
C ASN A 109 -3.75 -11.41 -1.52
N VAL A 110 -2.43 -11.31 -1.46
CA VAL A 110 -1.70 -11.12 -0.21
C VAL A 110 -2.09 -9.80 0.46
N TRP A 111 -2.12 -8.71 -0.30
CA TRP A 111 -2.49 -7.39 0.24
C TRP A 111 -3.95 -7.35 0.70
N LYS A 112 -4.86 -8.01 -0.01
CA LYS A 112 -6.25 -8.20 0.46
C LYS A 112 -6.32 -8.96 1.77
N ALA A 113 -5.52 -10.02 1.92
CA ALA A 113 -5.44 -10.77 3.16
C ALA A 113 -4.96 -9.90 4.33
N LEU A 114 -3.96 -9.05 4.10
CA LEU A 114 -3.48 -8.09 5.11
C LEU A 114 -4.56 -7.09 5.53
N LEU A 115 -5.32 -6.58 4.57
CA LEU A 115 -6.44 -5.67 4.85
C LEU A 115 -7.55 -6.33 5.66
N ASN A 116 -7.70 -7.65 5.54
CA ASN A 116 -8.70 -8.41 6.29
C ASN A 116 -8.23 -8.88 7.68
N LEU A 117 -6.98 -8.58 8.05
CA LEU A 117 -6.52 -8.88 9.41
C LEU A 117 -7.35 -8.11 10.44
N PRO A 118 -7.92 -8.80 11.45
CA PRO A 118 -8.63 -8.11 12.53
C PRO A 118 -7.73 -7.09 13.23
N ASN A 119 -8.33 -6.00 13.69
CA ASN A 119 -7.59 -4.96 14.38
C ASN A 119 -6.89 -5.51 15.63
N GLY A 120 -5.62 -5.14 15.82
CA GLY A 120 -4.80 -5.60 16.93
C GLY A 120 -4.21 -7.01 16.77
N ILE A 121 -4.51 -7.70 15.67
CA ILE A 121 -3.98 -9.03 15.39
C ILE A 121 -2.67 -8.90 14.61
N VAL A 122 -1.69 -9.69 15.03
CA VAL A 122 -0.41 -9.89 14.31
C VAL A 122 -0.44 -11.30 13.73
N ALA A 123 -0.04 -11.45 12.48
CA ALA A 123 0.03 -12.72 11.78
C ALA A 123 1.47 -13.08 11.44
N THR A 124 1.75 -14.36 11.29
CA THR A 124 3.02 -14.81 10.70
C THR A 124 2.88 -14.93 9.18
N TYR A 125 4.01 -15.00 8.49
CA TYR A 125 4.00 -15.29 7.04
C TYR A 125 3.31 -16.62 6.73
N GLN A 126 3.51 -17.62 7.61
CA GLN A 126 2.83 -18.91 7.48
C GLN A 126 1.32 -18.80 7.66
N ASP A 127 0.86 -17.96 8.57
CA ASP A 127 -0.57 -17.73 8.78
C ASP A 127 -1.22 -17.17 7.51
N ILE A 128 -0.57 -16.20 6.86
CA ILE A 128 -1.04 -15.64 5.60
C ILE A 128 -1.03 -16.70 4.50
N ALA A 129 0.01 -17.52 4.42
CA ALA A 129 0.11 -18.61 3.46
C ALA A 129 -1.04 -19.63 3.65
N ASN A 130 -1.33 -20.01 4.88
CA ASN A 130 -2.42 -20.91 5.20
C ASN A 130 -3.79 -20.30 4.88
N TYR A 131 -3.98 -19.02 5.20
CA TYR A 131 -5.21 -18.29 4.88
C TYR A 131 -5.49 -18.26 3.36
N LEU A 132 -4.44 -18.13 2.56
CA LEU A 132 -4.54 -18.13 1.09
C LEU A 132 -4.54 -19.54 0.47
N ASP A 133 -4.57 -20.58 1.32
CA ASP A 133 -4.53 -21.98 0.88
C ASP A 133 -3.28 -22.31 0.04
N LYS A 134 -2.16 -21.69 0.40
CA LYS A 134 -0.86 -21.83 -0.25
C LYS A 134 0.25 -22.06 0.79
N PRO A 135 0.16 -23.11 1.63
CA PRO A 135 1.06 -23.27 2.77
C PRO A 135 2.54 -23.44 2.39
N LYS A 136 2.82 -23.81 1.15
CA LYS A 136 4.20 -23.97 0.64
C LYS A 136 4.75 -22.70 0.00
N ALA A 137 3.97 -21.64 -0.13
CA ALA A 137 4.33 -20.41 -0.83
C ALA A 137 4.82 -19.29 0.11
N VAL A 138 5.33 -19.62 1.29
CA VAL A 138 5.76 -18.63 2.32
C VAL A 138 6.75 -17.61 1.77
N ARG A 139 7.74 -18.04 0.98
CA ARG A 139 8.73 -17.14 0.38
C ARG A 139 8.11 -16.14 -0.59
N ALA A 140 7.24 -16.62 -1.47
CA ALA A 140 6.54 -15.76 -2.43
C ALA A 140 5.63 -14.76 -1.72
N ILE A 141 4.98 -15.19 -0.65
CA ILE A 141 4.11 -14.35 0.17
C ILE A 141 4.93 -13.29 0.91
N ALA A 142 6.05 -13.66 1.53
CA ALA A 142 6.96 -12.72 2.17
C ALA A 142 7.49 -11.67 1.17
N SER A 143 7.85 -12.09 -0.04
CA SER A 143 8.24 -11.18 -1.10
C SER A 143 7.12 -10.22 -1.49
N ALA A 144 5.88 -10.73 -1.63
CA ALA A 144 4.71 -9.90 -1.93
C ALA A 144 4.45 -8.85 -0.85
N ILE A 145 4.58 -9.22 0.43
CA ILE A 145 4.45 -8.30 1.56
C ILE A 145 5.52 -7.20 1.50
N GLY A 146 6.75 -7.56 1.21
CA GLY A 146 7.86 -6.61 1.06
C GLY A 146 7.73 -5.67 -0.14
N ARG A 147 6.90 -6.02 -1.12
CA ARG A 147 6.64 -5.20 -2.31
C ARG A 147 5.48 -4.22 -2.13
N ASN A 148 4.88 -4.17 -0.96
CA ASN A 148 3.84 -3.20 -0.65
C ASN A 148 4.35 -1.77 -0.89
N HIS A 149 3.64 -1.03 -1.71
CA HIS A 149 3.94 0.37 -2.06
C HIS A 149 2.94 1.37 -1.46
N ILE A 150 2.07 0.90 -0.59
CA ILE A 150 1.12 1.74 0.15
C ILE A 150 1.33 1.46 1.63
N GLY A 151 2.37 2.08 2.19
CA GLY A 151 2.76 1.89 3.58
C GLY A 151 1.64 2.24 4.55
N TYR A 152 1.58 1.54 5.67
CA TYR A 152 0.58 1.66 6.73
C TYR A 152 -0.85 1.30 6.33
N LEU A 153 -1.36 1.81 5.20
CA LEU A 153 -2.74 1.54 4.75
C LEU A 153 -2.93 0.07 4.35
N ILE A 154 -1.89 -0.55 3.79
CA ILE A 154 -1.79 -2.01 3.70
C ILE A 154 -0.86 -2.44 4.83
N PRO A 155 -1.37 -3.11 5.88
CA PRO A 155 -0.65 -3.24 7.15
C PRO A 155 0.41 -4.35 7.15
N CYS A 156 1.43 -4.23 6.31
CA CYS A 156 2.54 -5.18 6.26
C CYS A 156 3.35 -5.24 7.57
N HIS A 157 3.34 -4.17 8.36
CA HIS A 157 3.97 -4.10 9.68
C HIS A 157 3.34 -5.05 10.71
N ARG A 158 2.17 -5.62 10.42
CA ARG A 158 1.47 -6.58 11.30
C ARG A 158 1.80 -8.03 10.99
N VAL A 159 2.74 -8.27 10.08
CA VAL A 159 3.22 -9.61 9.75
C VAL A 159 4.64 -9.78 10.25
N ILE A 160 4.86 -10.86 10.98
CA ILE A 160 6.15 -11.18 11.60
C ILE A 160 6.60 -12.60 11.20
N ALA A 161 7.89 -12.87 11.37
CA ALA A 161 8.41 -14.21 11.20
C ALA A 161 7.89 -15.15 12.31
N LYS A 162 7.89 -16.45 12.05
CA LYS A 162 7.46 -17.47 13.02
C LYS A 162 8.21 -17.37 14.34
N SER A 163 9.46 -16.90 14.32
CA SER A 163 10.28 -16.65 15.52
C SER A 163 9.86 -15.40 16.32
N GLY A 164 8.88 -14.63 15.84
CA GLY A 164 8.50 -13.35 16.42
C GLY A 164 9.38 -12.18 16.00
N ALA A 165 10.42 -12.42 15.20
CA ALA A 165 11.32 -11.36 14.73
C ALA A 165 10.67 -10.54 13.61
N MET A 166 10.78 -9.22 13.71
CA MET A 166 10.44 -8.31 12.62
C MET A 166 11.47 -8.49 11.50
N SER A 167 11.03 -8.62 10.26
CA SER A 167 11.95 -8.77 9.14
C SER A 167 11.67 -7.76 8.05
N GLY A 168 12.73 -7.09 7.58
CA GLY A 168 12.86 -6.47 6.30
C GLY A 168 11.76 -5.55 5.80
N TYR A 169 10.95 -4.97 6.65
CA TYR A 169 9.94 -4.02 6.20
C TYR A 169 10.57 -2.71 5.77
N ARG A 170 9.91 -2.12 4.80
CA ARG A 170 10.21 -0.79 4.34
C ARG A 170 9.55 0.28 5.23
N TRP A 171 8.45 -0.08 5.88
CA TRP A 171 7.57 0.81 6.65
C TRP A 171 7.44 0.45 8.11
#